data_f95e2597285ab45e489a4cd8d7e61f4d
#
_entry.id   f95e2597285ab45e489a4cd8d7e61f4d
#
_cell.length_a   1.000
_cell.length_b   1.000
_cell.length_c   1.000
_cell.angle_alpha   90.00
_cell.angle_beta   90.00
_cell.angle_gamma   90.00
#
_symmetry.space_group_name_H-M   'P 1'
#
loop_
_entity.id
_entity.type
_entity.pdbx_description
1 polymer ?
#
loop_
_entity_poly.entity_id
_entity_poly.type
_entity_poly.pdbx_seq_one_letter_code
_entity_poly.pdbx_strand_id
1 'polypeptide(L)'
;MEQVCGRPLGLKFNEATCDLYIADAYFGLLVVGQNGGVAKQVAISAEGVPFRFTNALDIDQNTGVVYFTDTSTIFQRWAYAIVMQIGDKTGRLLKYDPRTKEVTVLLRGLSFSNGVALSEDKYFVLVTEMTAAKITRYWLQGQKSQLSDTFTQLVGCPDNIQRNIHGEFWVAQNNCGRPEVKVRPVRLNKEGKIVEELSVDVGPLSEVQEKNNSLWLGYVILSYIGVLN
;
A
#
# COMPACT_ATOMS: atom_id res chain seq x y z
N MET A 1 22.27 0.35 7.32
CA MET A 1 21.54 0.55 8.58
C MET A 1 20.13 -0.08 8.53
N GLU A 2 19.32 0.19 7.49
CA GLU A 2 17.95 -0.38 7.35
C GLU A 2 17.90 -1.92 7.37
N GLN A 3 18.89 -2.61 6.82
CA GLN A 3 18.96 -4.09 6.84
C GLN A 3 19.10 -4.69 8.25
N VAL A 4 19.52 -3.88 9.23
CA VAL A 4 19.71 -4.30 10.62
C VAL A 4 18.58 -3.80 11.51
N CYS A 5 18.11 -2.57 11.27
CA CYS A 5 17.09 -1.91 12.10
C CYS A 5 15.67 -2.06 11.55
N GLY A 6 15.52 -2.60 10.33
CA GLY A 6 14.27 -2.60 9.60
C GLY A 6 13.94 -1.24 8.94
N ARG A 7 12.88 -1.25 8.17
CA ARG A 7 12.27 -0.06 7.58
C ARG A 7 10.76 -0.28 7.48
N PRO A 8 10.01 0.03 8.54
CA PRO A 8 8.55 0.04 8.49
C PRO A 8 8.06 1.03 7.42
N LEU A 9 7.23 0.57 6.52
CA LEU A 9 6.63 1.39 5.46
C LEU A 9 5.11 1.44 5.61
N GLY A 10 4.44 0.29 5.75
CA GLY A 10 3.01 0.22 6.01
C GLY A 10 2.70 -0.11 7.47
N LEU A 11 1.72 0.57 8.05
CA LEU A 11 1.31 0.45 9.45
C LEU A 11 -0.21 0.47 9.55
N LYS A 12 -0.82 -0.53 10.21
CA LYS A 12 -2.27 -0.55 10.45
C LYS A 12 -2.60 -1.27 11.74
N PHE A 13 -3.48 -0.70 12.53
CA PHE A 13 -4.05 -1.38 13.68
C PHE A 13 -5.19 -2.32 13.28
N ASN A 14 -5.20 -3.50 13.87
CA ASN A 14 -6.41 -4.30 13.99
C ASN A 14 -7.21 -3.72 15.16
N GLU A 15 -8.34 -3.10 14.87
CA GLU A 15 -9.14 -2.37 15.87
C GLU A 15 -9.76 -3.30 16.91
N ALA A 16 -10.01 -4.57 16.56
CA ALA A 16 -10.60 -5.55 17.48
C ALA A 16 -9.60 -6.06 18.54
N THR A 17 -8.31 -6.19 18.16
CA THR A 17 -7.27 -6.76 19.04
C THR A 17 -6.28 -5.71 19.54
N CYS A 18 -6.32 -4.49 18.99
CA CYS A 18 -5.32 -3.44 19.17
C CYS A 18 -3.89 -3.87 18.76
N ASP A 19 -3.75 -4.91 17.96
CA ASP A 19 -2.46 -5.32 17.40
C ASP A 19 -2.06 -4.39 16.26
N LEU A 20 -0.81 -3.93 16.27
CA LEU A 20 -0.23 -3.16 15.17
C LEU A 20 0.44 -4.12 14.18
N TYR A 21 -0.09 -4.23 12.98
CA TYR A 21 0.59 -4.89 11.86
C TYR A 21 1.51 -3.92 11.14
N ILE A 22 2.66 -4.42 10.71
CA ILE A 22 3.73 -3.65 10.10
C ILE A 22 4.22 -4.36 8.85
N ALA A 23 4.17 -3.68 7.70
CA ALA A 23 4.88 -4.09 6.50
C ALA A 23 6.29 -3.49 6.54
N ASP A 24 7.27 -4.31 6.91
CA ASP A 24 8.67 -3.89 6.98
C ASP A 24 9.43 -4.34 5.73
N ALA A 25 10.12 -3.41 5.09
CA ALA A 25 10.80 -3.64 3.81
C ALA A 25 11.90 -4.70 3.83
N TYR A 26 12.41 -5.07 5.01
CA TYR A 26 13.48 -6.05 5.18
C TYR A 26 13.06 -7.27 5.99
N PHE A 27 12.12 -7.09 6.93
CA PHE A 27 11.71 -8.14 7.85
C PHE A 27 10.37 -8.79 7.49
N GLY A 28 9.69 -8.31 6.44
CA GLY A 28 8.42 -8.84 5.99
C GLY A 28 7.23 -8.32 6.79
N LEU A 29 6.23 -9.18 7.03
CA LEU A 29 5.05 -8.82 7.80
C LEU A 29 5.30 -9.09 9.29
N LEU A 30 5.15 -8.04 10.11
CA LEU A 30 5.37 -8.10 11.55
C LEU A 30 4.08 -7.73 12.30
N VAL A 31 4.02 -8.08 13.58
CA VAL A 31 2.96 -7.66 14.50
C VAL A 31 3.52 -7.26 15.86
N VAL A 32 2.96 -6.20 16.44
CA VAL A 32 3.16 -5.79 17.83
C VAL A 32 1.81 -5.86 18.54
N GLY A 33 1.75 -6.60 19.65
CA GLY A 33 0.52 -6.72 20.44
C GLY A 33 0.17 -5.43 21.19
N GLN A 34 -1.06 -5.38 21.72
CA GLN A 34 -1.62 -4.21 22.43
C GLN A 34 -0.77 -3.67 23.59
N ASN A 35 0.08 -4.49 24.18
CA ASN A 35 0.96 -4.08 25.27
C ASN A 35 2.32 -3.51 24.78
N GLY A 36 2.49 -3.34 23.47
CA GLY A 36 3.76 -2.91 22.88
C GLY A 36 4.83 -4.01 22.92
N GLY A 37 6.09 -3.57 22.90
CA GLY A 37 7.25 -4.47 22.93
C GLY A 37 7.89 -4.69 21.57
N VAL A 38 8.64 -5.78 21.43
CA VAL A 38 9.36 -6.10 20.20
C VAL A 38 8.41 -6.72 19.17
N ALA A 39 8.47 -6.21 17.94
CA ALA A 39 7.70 -6.74 16.82
C ALA A 39 8.08 -8.20 16.53
N LYS A 40 7.07 -9.04 16.28
CA LYS A 40 7.24 -10.44 15.93
C LYS A 40 7.00 -10.63 14.44
N GLN A 41 7.87 -11.37 13.76
CA GLN A 41 7.65 -11.77 12.37
C GLN A 41 6.49 -12.77 12.29
N VAL A 42 5.48 -12.48 11.45
CA VAL A 42 4.35 -13.38 11.20
C VAL A 42 4.42 -13.99 9.80
N ALA A 43 5.09 -13.33 8.86
CA ALA A 43 5.35 -13.87 7.53
C ALA A 43 6.61 -13.24 6.91
N ILE A 44 7.44 -14.08 6.27
CA ILE A 44 8.69 -13.67 5.60
C ILE A 44 8.79 -14.19 4.15
N SER A 45 7.85 -15.02 3.75
CA SER A 45 7.81 -15.61 2.41
C SER A 45 6.40 -16.04 2.04
N ALA A 46 6.17 -16.26 0.76
CA ALA A 46 4.97 -16.91 0.23
C ALA A 46 5.36 -17.89 -0.87
N GLU A 47 4.79 -19.11 -0.85
CA GLU A 47 5.02 -20.16 -1.84
C GLU A 47 6.53 -20.44 -2.09
N GLY A 48 7.33 -20.42 -1.01
CA GLY A 48 8.77 -20.64 -1.07
C GLY A 48 9.61 -19.46 -1.55
N VAL A 49 8.98 -18.33 -1.93
CA VAL A 49 9.68 -17.11 -2.39
C VAL A 49 9.74 -16.10 -1.25
N PRO A 50 10.93 -15.73 -0.75
CA PRO A 50 11.08 -14.73 0.30
C PRO A 50 10.52 -13.36 -0.09
N PHE A 51 10.05 -12.59 0.90
CA PHE A 51 9.77 -11.17 0.70
C PHE A 51 11.09 -10.40 0.63
N ARG A 52 11.16 -9.47 -0.31
CA ARG A 52 12.34 -8.64 -0.52
C ARG A 52 12.10 -7.17 -0.25
N PHE A 53 10.85 -6.73 -0.46
CA PHE A 53 10.49 -5.33 -0.33
C PHE A 53 9.00 -5.20 0.06
N THR A 54 8.64 -5.68 1.25
CA THR A 54 7.29 -5.52 1.78
C THR A 54 7.01 -4.03 2.00
N ASN A 55 5.84 -3.53 1.53
CA ASN A 55 5.62 -2.09 1.42
C ASN A 55 4.39 -1.59 2.21
N ALA A 56 3.20 -1.89 1.76
CA ALA A 56 1.96 -1.38 2.36
C ALA A 56 1.07 -2.53 2.85
N LEU A 57 0.11 -2.20 3.72
CA LEU A 57 -0.89 -3.16 4.17
C LEU A 57 -2.23 -2.47 4.48
N ASP A 58 -3.31 -3.25 4.36
CA ASP A 58 -4.63 -2.92 4.91
C ASP A 58 -5.25 -4.16 5.56
N ILE A 59 -6.19 -3.96 6.47
CA ILE A 59 -6.77 -5.04 7.29
C ILE A 59 -8.29 -5.06 7.10
N ASP A 60 -8.83 -6.24 6.84
CA ASP A 60 -10.25 -6.47 7.04
C ASP A 60 -10.55 -6.52 8.54
N GLN A 61 -11.10 -5.45 9.06
CA GLN A 61 -11.37 -5.29 10.49
C GLN A 61 -12.39 -6.32 11.05
N ASN A 62 -13.16 -6.97 10.17
CA ASN A 62 -14.13 -8.00 10.59
C ASN A 62 -13.47 -9.37 10.79
N THR A 63 -12.51 -9.72 9.96
CA THR A 63 -11.88 -11.05 9.94
C THR A 63 -10.45 -11.06 10.47
N GLY A 64 -9.80 -9.90 10.56
CA GLY A 64 -8.39 -9.74 10.88
C GLY A 64 -7.44 -10.10 9.72
N VAL A 65 -7.96 -10.45 8.55
CA VAL A 65 -7.16 -10.77 7.37
C VAL A 65 -6.40 -9.54 6.90
N VAL A 66 -5.08 -9.70 6.69
CA VAL A 66 -4.19 -8.64 6.24
C VAL A 66 -3.90 -8.80 4.76
N TYR A 67 -4.18 -7.75 3.99
CA TYR A 67 -3.75 -7.62 2.59
C TYR A 67 -2.51 -6.75 2.55
N PHE A 68 -1.47 -7.17 1.83
CA PHE A 68 -0.21 -6.43 1.81
C PHE A 68 0.52 -6.60 0.49
N THR A 69 1.48 -5.73 0.24
CA THR A 69 2.28 -5.72 -0.98
C THR A 69 3.73 -6.09 -0.71
N ASP A 70 4.35 -6.76 -1.68
CA ASP A 70 5.79 -6.96 -1.80
C ASP A 70 6.20 -6.38 -3.16
N THR A 71 6.91 -5.26 -3.14
CA THR A 71 7.19 -4.43 -4.31
C THR A 71 8.04 -5.16 -5.35
N SER A 72 8.96 -6.01 -4.90
CA SER A 72 9.84 -6.82 -5.75
C SER A 72 10.19 -8.13 -5.05
N THR A 73 10.29 -9.23 -5.82
CA THR A 73 10.82 -10.51 -5.34
C THR A 73 12.32 -10.64 -5.55
N ILE A 74 12.94 -9.69 -6.22
CA ILE A 74 14.35 -9.70 -6.61
C ILE A 74 15.13 -8.69 -5.78
N PHE A 75 14.64 -7.46 -5.72
CA PHE A 75 15.36 -6.31 -5.16
C PHE A 75 14.84 -5.94 -3.77
N GLN A 76 15.76 -5.60 -2.89
CA GLN A 76 15.43 -4.98 -1.61
C GLN A 76 15.23 -3.47 -1.75
N ARG A 77 14.61 -2.84 -0.76
CA ARG A 77 14.24 -1.42 -0.76
C ARG A 77 15.41 -0.47 -1.10
N TRP A 78 16.61 -0.73 -0.65
CA TRP A 78 17.77 0.13 -0.95
C TRP A 78 18.02 0.28 -2.46
N ALA A 79 17.57 -0.68 -3.27
CA ALA A 79 17.69 -0.67 -4.73
C ALA A 79 16.44 -0.08 -5.44
N TYR A 80 15.56 0.62 -4.72
CA TYR A 80 14.28 1.12 -5.25
C TYR A 80 14.42 1.90 -6.57
N ALA A 81 15.49 2.70 -6.70
CA ALA A 81 15.74 3.47 -7.93
C ALA A 81 16.03 2.55 -9.12
N ILE A 82 16.75 1.43 -8.90
CA ILE A 82 16.99 0.41 -9.94
C ILE A 82 15.68 -0.24 -10.32
N VAL A 83 14.85 -0.66 -9.33
CA VAL A 83 13.52 -1.25 -9.57
C VAL A 83 12.66 -0.36 -10.46
N MET A 84 12.66 0.95 -10.19
CA MET A 84 11.94 1.94 -11.03
C MET A 84 12.53 2.05 -12.43
N GLN A 85 13.86 2.14 -12.55
CA GLN A 85 14.55 2.37 -13.82
C GLN A 85 14.41 1.21 -14.79
N ILE A 86 14.52 -0.03 -14.30
CA ILE A 86 14.41 -1.23 -15.15
C ILE A 86 12.97 -1.66 -15.41
N GLY A 87 12.00 -1.03 -14.70
CA GLY A 87 10.59 -1.40 -14.80
C GLY A 87 10.30 -2.80 -14.27
N ASP A 88 10.85 -3.17 -13.10
CA ASP A 88 10.61 -4.47 -12.47
C ASP A 88 9.11 -4.73 -12.30
N LYS A 89 8.68 -5.93 -12.70
CA LYS A 89 7.29 -6.40 -12.64
C LYS A 89 7.16 -7.66 -11.80
N THR A 90 8.01 -7.84 -10.80
CA THR A 90 7.95 -9.00 -9.92
C THR A 90 7.11 -8.76 -8.66
N GLY A 91 6.51 -7.57 -8.55
CA GLY A 91 5.66 -7.19 -7.43
C GLY A 91 4.46 -8.12 -7.24
N ARG A 92 4.04 -8.25 -5.98
CA ARG A 92 2.95 -9.14 -5.56
C ARG A 92 1.94 -8.44 -4.66
N LEU A 93 0.66 -8.82 -4.79
CA LEU A 93 -0.37 -8.60 -3.78
C LEU A 93 -0.58 -9.91 -3.02
N LEU A 94 -0.57 -9.85 -1.70
CA LEU A 94 -0.63 -10.99 -0.81
C LEU A 94 -1.74 -10.84 0.22
N LYS A 95 -2.18 -11.98 0.76
CA LYS A 95 -3.12 -12.09 1.87
C LYS A 95 -2.51 -12.94 2.97
N TYR A 96 -2.53 -12.46 4.21
CA TYR A 96 -2.20 -13.23 5.41
C TYR A 96 -3.47 -13.44 6.25
N ASP A 97 -3.78 -14.69 6.57
CA ASP A 97 -4.87 -15.04 7.50
C ASP A 97 -4.26 -15.34 8.89
N PRO A 98 -4.52 -14.52 9.92
CA PRO A 98 -3.94 -14.71 11.24
C PRO A 98 -4.45 -15.97 11.95
N ARG A 99 -5.59 -16.54 11.54
CA ARG A 99 -6.16 -17.76 12.15
C ARG A 99 -5.43 -19.01 11.68
N THR A 100 -5.13 -19.09 10.37
CA THR A 100 -4.40 -20.23 9.78
C THR A 100 -2.90 -19.99 9.73
N LYS A 101 -2.47 -18.72 9.86
CA LYS A 101 -1.08 -18.25 9.68
C LYS A 101 -0.55 -18.48 8.27
N GLU A 102 -1.44 -18.62 7.30
CA GLU A 102 -1.10 -18.86 5.90
C GLU A 102 -0.99 -17.54 5.13
N VAL A 103 -0.03 -17.54 4.19
CA VAL A 103 0.10 -16.47 3.21
C VAL A 103 -0.28 -16.98 1.83
N THR A 104 -1.19 -16.29 1.18
CA THR A 104 -1.63 -16.58 -0.19
C THR A 104 -1.18 -15.44 -1.12
N VAL A 105 -0.62 -15.77 -2.27
CA VAL A 105 -0.36 -14.78 -3.32
C VAL A 105 -1.62 -14.61 -4.15
N LEU A 106 -2.20 -13.41 -4.13
CA LEU A 106 -3.42 -13.07 -4.86
C LEU A 106 -3.13 -12.62 -6.29
N LEU A 107 -2.08 -11.80 -6.46
CA LEU A 107 -1.73 -11.26 -7.78
C LEU A 107 -0.20 -11.14 -7.90
N ARG A 108 0.30 -11.41 -9.11
CA ARG A 108 1.71 -11.32 -9.47
C ARG A 108 1.89 -10.39 -10.66
N GLY A 109 3.14 -10.04 -10.97
CA GLY A 109 3.45 -9.27 -12.16
C GLY A 109 3.17 -7.78 -12.01
N LEU A 110 3.09 -7.28 -10.77
CA LEU A 110 2.81 -5.88 -10.48
C LEU A 110 4.06 -5.02 -10.66
N SER A 111 3.88 -3.85 -11.27
CA SER A 111 4.94 -2.89 -11.58
C SER A 111 5.18 -1.94 -10.40
N PHE A 112 6.12 -2.27 -9.52
CA PHE A 112 6.36 -1.56 -8.27
C PHE A 112 5.07 -1.45 -7.45
N SER A 113 4.55 -2.60 -6.96
CA SER A 113 3.38 -2.61 -6.10
C SER A 113 3.67 -1.84 -4.81
N ASN A 114 2.84 -0.85 -4.50
CA ASN A 114 3.02 0.05 -3.37
C ASN A 114 1.79 -0.01 -2.45
N GLY A 115 0.99 1.04 -2.38
CA GLY A 115 -0.18 1.13 -1.52
C GLY A 115 -1.23 0.03 -1.78
N VAL A 116 -1.96 -0.34 -0.73
CA VAL A 116 -3.07 -1.28 -0.80
C VAL A 116 -4.24 -0.77 0.03
N ALA A 117 -5.47 -0.92 -0.48
CA ALA A 117 -6.69 -0.53 0.23
C ALA A 117 -7.83 -1.51 -0.06
N LEU A 118 -8.51 -1.94 1.00
CA LEU A 118 -9.68 -2.81 0.92
C LEU A 118 -10.95 -1.97 0.70
N SER A 119 -11.83 -2.39 -0.22
CA SER A 119 -13.13 -1.74 -0.40
C SER A 119 -14.00 -1.85 0.86
N GLU A 120 -14.93 -0.93 1.03
CA GLU A 120 -15.84 -0.90 2.19
C GLU A 120 -16.67 -2.17 2.31
N ASP A 121 -17.21 -2.64 1.18
CA ASP A 121 -18.03 -3.83 1.05
C ASP A 121 -17.23 -5.15 1.04
N LYS A 122 -15.88 -5.07 1.06
CA LYS A 122 -14.95 -6.22 1.01
C LYS A 122 -15.01 -7.01 -0.31
N TYR A 123 -15.58 -6.44 -1.37
CA TYR A 123 -15.66 -7.10 -2.68
C TYR A 123 -14.36 -7.09 -3.44
N PHE A 124 -13.51 -6.09 -3.21
CA PHE A 124 -12.23 -5.97 -3.90
C PHE A 124 -11.15 -5.31 -3.03
N VAL A 125 -9.93 -5.52 -3.43
CA VAL A 125 -8.76 -4.80 -2.92
C VAL A 125 -8.08 -4.06 -4.07
N LEU A 126 -7.67 -2.83 -3.81
CA LEU A 126 -6.90 -2.00 -4.72
C LEU A 126 -5.42 -2.09 -4.40
N VAL A 127 -4.59 -2.09 -5.42
CA VAL A 127 -3.13 -1.99 -5.30
C VAL A 127 -2.60 -0.95 -6.28
N THR A 128 -1.77 -0.05 -5.79
CA THR A 128 -1.11 0.95 -6.63
C THR A 128 0.10 0.32 -7.32
N GLU A 129 0.24 0.58 -8.62
CA GLU A 129 1.41 0.19 -9.43
C GLU A 129 2.16 1.45 -9.85
N MET A 130 3.18 1.81 -9.07
CA MET A 130 3.86 3.09 -9.16
C MET A 130 4.46 3.34 -10.55
N THR A 131 5.25 2.40 -11.08
CA THR A 131 5.92 2.57 -12.39
C THR A 131 4.99 2.43 -13.58
N ALA A 132 3.84 1.78 -13.41
CA ALA A 132 2.79 1.69 -14.42
C ALA A 132 1.81 2.88 -14.38
N ALA A 133 1.92 3.78 -13.38
CA ALA A 133 1.04 4.91 -13.14
C ALA A 133 -0.45 4.52 -13.12
N LYS A 134 -0.79 3.38 -12.52
CA LYS A 134 -2.15 2.87 -12.45
C LYS A 134 -2.49 2.27 -11.09
N ILE A 135 -3.77 2.06 -10.88
CA ILE A 135 -4.30 1.29 -9.75
C ILE A 135 -4.98 0.05 -10.31
N THR A 136 -4.58 -1.11 -9.82
CA THR A 136 -5.17 -2.39 -10.18
C THR A 136 -6.14 -2.82 -9.10
N ARG A 137 -7.32 -3.30 -9.50
CA ARG A 137 -8.32 -3.89 -8.64
C ARG A 137 -8.27 -5.41 -8.75
N TYR A 138 -8.21 -6.07 -7.60
CA TYR A 138 -8.34 -7.51 -7.49
C TYR A 138 -9.66 -7.86 -6.80
N TRP A 139 -10.51 -8.64 -7.46
CA TRP A 139 -11.81 -9.02 -6.95
C TRP A 139 -11.70 -10.18 -5.96
N LEU A 140 -12.22 -9.96 -4.75
CA LEU A 140 -12.24 -10.95 -3.68
C LEU A 140 -13.50 -11.80 -3.70
N GLN A 141 -14.60 -11.23 -4.20
CA GLN A 141 -15.94 -11.83 -4.16
C GLN A 141 -16.72 -11.59 -5.47
N GLY A 142 -17.88 -12.25 -5.58
CA GLY A 142 -18.79 -12.12 -6.72
C GLY A 142 -18.34 -12.90 -7.96
N GLN A 143 -18.98 -12.64 -9.10
CA GLN A 143 -18.71 -13.33 -10.36
C GLN A 143 -17.30 -13.10 -10.92
N LYS A 144 -16.66 -12.02 -10.52
CA LYS A 144 -15.29 -11.66 -10.92
C LYS A 144 -14.23 -12.12 -9.91
N SER A 145 -14.62 -12.86 -8.86
CA SER A 145 -13.68 -13.34 -7.84
C SER A 145 -12.43 -13.95 -8.47
N GLN A 146 -11.26 -13.60 -7.91
CA GLN A 146 -9.92 -13.98 -8.37
C GLN A 146 -9.48 -13.38 -9.73
N LEU A 147 -10.28 -12.51 -10.33
CA LEU A 147 -9.88 -11.73 -11.50
C LEU A 147 -9.32 -10.36 -11.07
N SER A 148 -8.58 -9.72 -11.97
CA SER A 148 -8.10 -8.36 -11.80
C SER A 148 -8.38 -7.52 -13.03
N ASP A 149 -8.58 -6.22 -12.81
CA ASP A 149 -8.75 -5.22 -13.87
C ASP A 149 -8.05 -3.91 -13.49
N THR A 150 -7.88 -3.02 -14.45
CA THR A 150 -7.42 -1.66 -14.16
C THR A 150 -8.58 -0.87 -13.56
N PHE A 151 -8.42 -0.45 -12.30
CA PHE A 151 -9.39 0.42 -11.62
C PHE A 151 -9.31 1.86 -12.13
N THR A 152 -8.10 2.38 -12.26
CA THR A 152 -7.86 3.73 -12.80
C THR A 152 -6.45 3.85 -13.38
N GLN A 153 -6.32 4.63 -14.46
CA GLN A 153 -5.04 5.08 -15.01
C GLN A 153 -4.80 6.50 -14.54
N LEU A 154 -3.60 6.77 -14.02
CA LEU A 154 -3.23 8.08 -13.48
C LEU A 154 -2.19 8.76 -14.37
N VAL A 155 -2.07 10.08 -14.24
CA VAL A 155 -1.01 10.86 -14.92
C VAL A 155 0.31 10.73 -14.15
N GLY A 156 0.27 10.78 -12.82
CA GLY A 156 1.42 10.62 -11.95
C GLY A 156 1.57 9.19 -11.41
N CYS A 157 2.67 8.94 -10.70
CA CYS A 157 2.90 7.68 -10.03
C CYS A 157 2.18 7.60 -8.69
N PRO A 158 1.22 6.68 -8.53
CA PRO A 158 0.57 6.47 -7.24
C PRO A 158 1.56 5.84 -6.26
N ASP A 159 1.59 6.37 -5.04
CA ASP A 159 2.29 5.82 -3.89
C ASP A 159 1.27 5.10 -2.99
N ASN A 160 1.03 5.54 -1.76
CA ASN A 160 0.01 4.93 -0.92
C ASN A 160 -1.42 5.33 -1.29
N ILE A 161 -2.37 4.48 -0.92
CA ILE A 161 -3.80 4.64 -1.11
C ILE A 161 -4.53 4.33 0.19
N GLN A 162 -5.46 5.20 0.60
CA GLN A 162 -6.25 5.03 1.82
C GLN A 162 -7.74 5.22 1.54
N ARG A 163 -8.57 4.31 2.05
CA ARG A 163 -10.01 4.44 1.98
C ARG A 163 -10.52 5.39 3.08
N ASN A 164 -11.36 6.35 2.72
CA ASN A 164 -12.03 7.22 3.67
C ASN A 164 -13.34 6.59 4.22
N ILE A 165 -14.02 7.30 5.12
CA ILE A 165 -15.27 6.84 5.76
C ILE A 165 -16.46 6.75 4.78
N HIS A 166 -16.37 7.38 3.61
CA HIS A 166 -17.39 7.35 2.56
C HIS A 166 -17.18 6.23 1.54
N GLY A 167 -16.12 5.41 1.73
CA GLY A 167 -15.74 4.34 0.82
C GLY A 167 -15.03 4.81 -0.44
N GLU A 168 -14.59 6.07 -0.47
CA GLU A 168 -13.75 6.64 -1.51
C GLU A 168 -12.27 6.47 -1.18
N PHE A 169 -11.37 6.72 -2.14
CA PHE A 169 -9.96 6.42 -1.99
C PHE A 169 -9.10 7.64 -2.23
N TRP A 170 -8.37 8.07 -1.22
CA TRP A 170 -7.31 9.04 -1.35
C TRP A 170 -6.01 8.36 -1.80
N VAL A 171 -5.34 8.95 -2.78
CA VAL A 171 -4.11 8.44 -3.37
C VAL A 171 -3.05 9.53 -3.35
N ALA A 172 -1.90 9.24 -2.78
CA ALA A 172 -0.71 10.05 -2.92
C ALA A 172 -0.15 9.86 -4.34
N GLN A 173 -0.01 10.94 -5.12
CA GLN A 173 0.48 10.87 -6.48
C GLN A 173 1.73 11.73 -6.65
N ASN A 174 2.82 11.13 -7.12
CA ASN A 174 4.10 11.76 -7.39
C ASN A 174 4.33 12.00 -8.89
N ASN A 175 5.33 12.82 -9.21
CA ASN A 175 5.68 13.16 -10.59
C ASN A 175 6.51 12.10 -11.33
N CYS A 176 7.01 11.06 -10.63
CA CYS A 176 7.84 9.99 -11.23
C CYS A 176 9.11 10.49 -11.93
N GLY A 177 9.71 11.56 -11.46
CA GLY A 177 10.84 12.20 -12.14
C GLY A 177 10.45 12.96 -13.42
N ARG A 178 9.16 13.22 -13.66
CA ARG A 178 8.61 14.04 -14.74
C ARG A 178 8.22 15.41 -14.19
N PRO A 179 9.04 16.46 -14.34
CA PRO A 179 8.80 17.78 -13.73
C PRO A 179 7.47 18.43 -14.15
N GLU A 180 6.97 18.08 -15.33
CA GLU A 180 5.69 18.57 -15.87
C GLU A 180 4.48 17.98 -15.15
N VAL A 181 4.64 16.84 -14.45
CA VAL A 181 3.58 16.22 -13.65
C VAL A 181 3.62 16.79 -12.24
N LYS A 182 2.56 17.45 -11.82
CA LYS A 182 2.46 18.00 -10.46
C LYS A 182 2.27 16.89 -9.45
N VAL A 183 2.94 17.00 -8.32
CA VAL A 183 2.65 16.20 -7.13
C VAL A 183 1.30 16.62 -6.57
N ARG A 184 0.39 15.68 -6.36
CA ARG A 184 -0.95 16.00 -5.86
C ARG A 184 -1.64 14.79 -5.22
N PRO A 185 -2.39 15.00 -4.13
CA PRO A 185 -3.38 14.03 -3.70
C PRO A 185 -4.55 14.02 -4.68
N VAL A 186 -5.04 12.82 -4.99
CA VAL A 186 -6.28 12.65 -5.77
C VAL A 186 -7.26 11.77 -4.99
N ARG A 187 -8.55 12.10 -5.07
CA ARG A 187 -9.63 11.29 -4.49
C ARG A 187 -10.42 10.60 -5.59
N LEU A 188 -10.57 9.30 -5.45
CA LEU A 188 -11.29 8.43 -6.38
C LEU A 188 -12.58 7.95 -5.75
N ASN A 189 -13.66 7.93 -6.52
CA ASN A 189 -14.90 7.27 -6.10
C ASN A 189 -14.79 5.72 -6.21
N LYS A 190 -15.86 5.02 -5.83
CA LYS A 190 -15.93 3.55 -5.81
C LYS A 190 -15.78 2.90 -7.20
N GLU A 191 -16.00 3.66 -8.27
CA GLU A 191 -15.85 3.24 -9.67
C GLU A 191 -14.48 3.56 -10.26
N GLY A 192 -13.60 4.27 -9.53
CA GLY A 192 -12.26 4.66 -9.98
C GLY A 192 -12.19 6.00 -10.72
N LYS A 193 -13.28 6.78 -10.70
CA LYS A 193 -13.30 8.12 -11.28
C LYS A 193 -12.67 9.12 -10.30
N ILE A 194 -11.77 9.97 -10.79
CA ILE A 194 -11.24 11.10 -10.02
C ILE A 194 -12.37 12.08 -9.75
N VAL A 195 -12.65 12.35 -8.48
CA VAL A 195 -13.68 13.29 -8.02
C VAL A 195 -13.07 14.54 -7.40
N GLU A 196 -11.81 14.48 -7.01
CA GLU A 196 -11.09 15.60 -6.45
C GLU A 196 -9.59 15.50 -6.73
N GLU A 197 -8.96 16.64 -7.03
CA GLU A 197 -7.51 16.80 -7.11
C GLU A 197 -7.10 18.04 -6.32
N LEU A 198 -6.16 17.86 -5.39
CA LEU A 198 -5.68 18.99 -4.60
C LEU A 198 -4.32 19.47 -5.13
N SER A 199 -4.20 20.78 -5.31
CA SER A 199 -2.91 21.39 -5.63
C SER A 199 -2.20 21.70 -4.32
N VAL A 200 -1.13 20.95 -4.03
CA VAL A 200 -0.30 21.15 -2.84
C VAL A 200 1.13 21.45 -3.30
N ASP A 201 1.68 22.54 -2.77
CA ASP A 201 3.08 22.91 -3.03
C ASP A 201 3.96 22.29 -1.95
N VAL A 202 4.15 20.98 -2.07
CA VAL A 202 4.89 20.15 -1.12
C VAL A 202 5.84 19.24 -1.87
N GLY A 203 6.83 18.71 -1.17
CA GLY A 203 7.75 17.70 -1.72
C GLY A 203 7.06 16.38 -2.09
N PRO A 204 7.83 15.34 -2.43
CA PRO A 204 7.28 14.04 -2.82
C PRO A 204 6.34 13.49 -1.75
N LEU A 205 5.07 13.34 -2.12
CA LEU A 205 3.99 12.88 -1.25
C LEU A 205 3.92 11.35 -1.27
N SER A 206 3.97 10.71 -0.09
CA SER A 206 3.89 9.25 0.01
C SER A 206 2.56 8.75 0.58
N GLU A 207 1.88 9.57 1.38
CA GLU A 207 0.66 9.17 2.09
C GLU A 207 -0.36 10.30 2.13
N VAL A 208 -1.63 9.96 1.98
CA VAL A 208 -2.77 10.86 2.22
C VAL A 208 -3.84 10.11 2.99
N GLN A 209 -4.15 10.57 4.18
CA GLN A 209 -5.19 9.98 5.00
C GLN A 209 -6.21 11.06 5.43
N GLU A 210 -7.49 10.80 5.17
CA GLU A 210 -8.59 11.62 5.67
C GLU A 210 -9.02 11.12 7.04
N LYS A 211 -8.99 12.00 8.04
CA LYS A 211 -9.48 11.72 9.40
C LYS A 211 -10.00 12.99 10.05
N ASN A 212 -11.20 12.92 10.65
CA ASN A 212 -11.84 14.04 11.36
C ASN A 212 -11.92 15.32 10.52
N ASN A 213 -12.33 15.21 9.25
CA ASN A 213 -12.42 16.29 8.27
C ASN A 213 -11.09 17.01 7.97
N SER A 214 -9.96 16.41 8.29
CA SER A 214 -8.63 16.89 7.93
C SER A 214 -7.92 15.85 7.07
N LEU A 215 -7.12 16.33 6.11
CA LEU A 215 -6.22 15.48 5.33
C LEU A 215 -4.82 15.54 5.94
N TRP A 216 -4.31 14.39 6.27
CA TRP A 216 -2.96 14.17 6.78
C TRP A 216 -2.06 13.73 5.64
N LEU A 217 -0.99 14.50 5.41
CA LEU A 217 -0.05 14.29 4.29
C LEU A 217 1.29 13.78 4.83
N GLY A 218 1.67 12.58 4.40
CA GLY A 218 2.92 11.93 4.79
C GLY A 218 3.98 11.99 3.69
N TYR A 219 5.26 12.00 4.11
CA TYR A 219 6.41 12.14 3.22
C TYR A 219 7.50 11.14 3.59
N VAL A 220 8.26 10.66 2.61
CA VAL A 220 9.41 9.76 2.84
C VAL A 220 10.66 10.53 3.28
N ILE A 221 10.85 11.75 2.75
CA ILE A 221 12.10 12.51 2.88
C ILE A 221 11.97 13.80 3.70
N LEU A 222 10.76 14.19 4.08
CA LEU A 222 10.53 15.36 4.91
C LEU A 222 10.36 14.97 6.39
N SER A 223 10.79 15.84 7.28
CA SER A 223 10.76 15.61 8.74
C SER A 223 9.46 16.09 9.43
N TYR A 224 8.42 16.36 8.65
CA TYR A 224 7.13 16.84 9.17
C TYR A 224 5.97 16.13 8.47
N ILE A 225 4.78 16.26 9.04
CA ILE A 225 3.50 15.84 8.48
C ILE A 225 2.73 17.09 8.11
N GLY A 226 2.16 17.14 6.89
CA GLY A 226 1.24 18.19 6.48
C GLY A 226 -0.18 17.93 6.98
N VAL A 227 -0.92 18.99 7.28
CA VAL A 227 -2.34 18.90 7.61
C VAL A 227 -3.10 19.97 6.83
N LEU A 228 -4.16 19.55 6.12
CA LEU A 228 -5.12 20.42 5.45
C LEU A 228 -6.47 20.28 6.14
N ASN A 229 -7.06 21.42 6.53
CA ASN A 229 -8.38 21.51 7.19
C ASN A 229 -9.43 22.04 6.24
#